data_c1520642cce3e1548e7a310b15238ecb
#
_entry.id   c1520642cce3e1548e7a310b15238ecb
#
_cell.length_a   1.000
_cell.length_b   1.000
_cell.length_c   1.000
_cell.angle_alpha   90.00
_cell.angle_beta   90.00
_cell.angle_gamma   90.00
#
_symmetry.space_group_name_H-M   'P 1'
#
loop_
_entity.id
_entity.type
_entity.pdbx_description
1 polymer ?
#
loop_
_entity_poly.entity_id
_entity_poly.type
_entity_poly.pdbx_seq_one_letter_code
_entity_poly.pdbx_strand_id
1 'polypeptide(L)'
;MSKPANPVRATAIEVVLFDVGGVLVQLSGVATVLGWVADRWTPAELWHRWLHSPAVRAFETGRCDAETFAAELVAELELGVAPAAFLESFAGWPTGLYPGTHELIARIPRHVTRALLSNTNSLHWPRVEDEFGLGALFEHRFVSHLTGRIKPDRDAFEHVIDSLGCDPASVFFLDDNLMNVEAAHAAGLQGAVVRGIEEAEHALRHAGVISNEVL
;
A
#
# COMPACT_ATOMS: atom_id res chain seq x y z
N MET A 1 -33.61 -34.71 -15.05
CA MET A 1 -33.10 -33.56 -15.83
C MET A 1 -32.67 -32.52 -14.81
N SER A 2 -31.36 -32.45 -14.53
CA SER A 2 -30.80 -31.45 -13.59
C SER A 2 -30.79 -30.08 -14.24
N LYS A 3 -31.36 -29.08 -13.55
CA LYS A 3 -31.27 -27.68 -13.96
C LYS A 3 -29.78 -27.26 -14.07
N PRO A 4 -29.35 -26.59 -15.14
CA PRO A 4 -27.99 -26.06 -15.19
C PRO A 4 -27.83 -25.05 -14.06
N ALA A 5 -26.72 -25.16 -13.32
CA ALA A 5 -26.33 -24.17 -12.31
C ALA A 5 -26.20 -22.80 -13.01
N ASN A 6 -26.87 -21.81 -12.44
CA ASN A 6 -26.78 -20.43 -12.91
C ASN A 6 -25.30 -20.01 -12.77
N PRO A 7 -24.65 -19.43 -13.78
CA PRO A 7 -23.30 -18.93 -13.62
C PRO A 7 -23.29 -17.88 -12.49
N VAL A 8 -22.46 -18.08 -11.49
CA VAL A 8 -22.22 -17.09 -10.43
C VAL A 8 -21.81 -15.80 -11.15
N ARG A 9 -22.68 -14.79 -11.15
CA ARG A 9 -22.33 -13.47 -11.66
C ARG A 9 -21.12 -12.99 -10.85
N ALA A 10 -20.02 -12.66 -11.50
CA ALA A 10 -18.92 -11.97 -10.84
C ALA A 10 -19.48 -10.74 -10.12
N THR A 11 -19.17 -10.59 -8.84
CA THR A 11 -19.61 -9.43 -8.05
C THR A 11 -19.03 -8.17 -8.69
N ALA A 12 -19.90 -7.19 -8.96
CA ALA A 12 -19.43 -5.92 -9.52
C ALA A 12 -18.53 -5.22 -8.52
N ILE A 13 -17.45 -4.61 -8.99
CA ILE A 13 -16.55 -3.83 -8.14
C ILE A 13 -17.22 -2.49 -7.78
N GLU A 14 -17.37 -2.25 -6.49
CA GLU A 14 -17.93 -1.02 -5.92
C GLU A 14 -16.85 -0.15 -5.27
N VAL A 15 -15.70 -0.75 -4.90
CA VAL A 15 -14.57 -0.06 -4.28
C VAL A 15 -13.27 -0.47 -4.95
N VAL A 16 -12.45 0.50 -5.33
CA VAL A 16 -11.03 0.28 -5.63
C VAL A 16 -10.20 0.73 -4.44
N LEU A 17 -9.47 -0.21 -3.86
CA LEU A 17 -8.60 0.00 -2.72
C LEU A 17 -7.14 -0.05 -3.18
N PHE A 18 -6.43 1.06 -3.05
CA PHE A 18 -5.04 1.17 -3.49
C PHE A 18 -4.08 1.08 -2.31
N ASP A 19 -3.00 0.33 -2.47
CA ASP A 19 -1.76 0.65 -1.77
C ASP A 19 -1.17 1.96 -2.33
N VAL A 20 -0.24 2.52 -1.58
CA VAL A 20 0.39 3.81 -1.91
C VAL A 20 1.81 3.64 -2.39
N GLY A 21 2.69 3.08 -1.57
CA GLY A 21 4.10 2.88 -1.91
C GLY A 21 4.28 1.81 -2.97
N GLY A 22 5.06 2.07 -4.02
CA GLY A 22 5.27 1.09 -5.10
C GLY A 22 4.10 0.99 -6.10
N VAL A 23 2.91 1.50 -5.76
CA VAL A 23 1.74 1.53 -6.66
C VAL A 23 1.47 2.95 -7.17
N LEU A 24 1.28 3.92 -6.27
CA LEU A 24 0.96 5.32 -6.60
C LEU A 24 2.15 6.26 -6.36
N VAL A 25 3.02 5.92 -5.40
CA VAL A 25 4.16 6.72 -4.94
C VAL A 25 5.46 5.97 -5.15
N GLN A 26 6.44 6.65 -5.73
CA GLN A 26 7.80 6.13 -5.91
C GLN A 26 8.57 6.19 -4.59
N LEU A 27 9.29 5.10 -4.27
CA LEU A 27 10.09 4.98 -3.06
C LEU A 27 11.56 4.72 -3.40
N SER A 28 12.48 5.45 -2.75
CA SER A 28 13.94 5.27 -2.91
C SER A 28 14.60 4.44 -1.80
N GLY A 29 13.86 4.06 -0.77
CA GLY A 29 14.39 3.54 0.49
C GLY A 29 15.27 2.30 0.39
N VAL A 30 14.88 1.29 -0.38
CA VAL A 30 15.62 0.02 -0.50
C VAL A 30 17.05 0.26 -0.99
N ALA A 31 17.23 1.06 -2.05
CA ALA A 31 18.56 1.35 -2.58
C ALA A 31 19.44 2.10 -1.57
N THR A 32 18.85 3.00 -0.80
CA THR A 32 19.55 3.78 0.22
C THR A 32 20.04 2.88 1.36
N VAL A 33 19.18 2.01 1.89
CA VAL A 33 19.56 1.10 2.99
C VAL A 33 20.59 0.09 2.54
N LEU A 34 20.48 -0.44 1.31
CA LEU A 34 21.50 -1.34 0.76
C LEU A 34 22.89 -0.72 0.75
N GLY A 35 23.00 0.59 0.49
CA GLY A 35 24.27 1.31 0.58
C GLY A 35 24.86 1.34 2.00
N TRP A 36 24.04 1.23 3.05
CA TRP A 36 24.51 1.23 4.44
C TRP A 36 24.85 -0.15 4.99
N VAL A 37 24.34 -1.20 4.38
CA VAL A 37 24.59 -2.58 4.85
C VAL A 37 25.80 -3.24 4.15
N ALA A 38 26.56 -2.49 3.34
CA ALA A 38 27.83 -2.91 2.76
C ALA A 38 27.75 -4.32 2.11
N ASP A 39 26.81 -4.52 1.21
CA ASP A 39 26.59 -5.78 0.46
C ASP A 39 26.31 -7.03 1.32
N ARG A 40 25.97 -6.85 2.60
CA ARG A 40 25.65 -7.97 3.50
C ARG A 40 24.36 -8.69 3.12
N TRP A 41 23.45 -8.02 2.44
CA TRP A 41 22.14 -8.56 2.06
C TRP A 41 21.78 -8.23 0.62
N THR A 42 21.04 -9.13 0.02
CA THR A 42 20.30 -8.85 -1.21
C THR A 42 19.12 -7.93 -0.95
N PRO A 43 18.57 -7.26 -1.97
CA PRO A 43 17.32 -6.48 -1.83
C PRO A 43 16.17 -7.29 -1.23
N ALA A 44 16.04 -8.56 -1.59
CA ALA A 44 14.98 -9.45 -1.08
C ALA A 44 15.16 -9.77 0.41
N GLU A 45 16.40 -10.05 0.85
CA GLU A 45 16.70 -10.28 2.26
C GLU A 45 16.49 -9.03 3.11
N LEU A 46 16.89 -7.86 2.62
CA LEU A 46 16.64 -6.59 3.29
C LEU A 46 15.13 -6.35 3.43
N TRP A 47 14.38 -6.53 2.35
CA TRP A 47 12.93 -6.36 2.36
C TRP A 47 12.24 -7.33 3.33
N HIS A 48 12.66 -8.59 3.34
CA HIS A 48 12.15 -9.56 4.30
C HIS A 48 12.41 -9.12 5.75
N ARG A 49 13.62 -8.64 6.08
CA ARG A 49 13.96 -8.12 7.41
C ARG A 49 13.12 -6.90 7.78
N TRP A 50 12.94 -5.98 6.84
CA TRP A 50 12.08 -4.80 7.01
C TRP A 50 10.66 -5.18 7.39
N LEU A 51 10.02 -6.05 6.61
CA LEU A 51 8.64 -6.50 6.84
C LEU A 51 8.44 -7.23 8.18
N HIS A 52 9.49 -7.83 8.72
CA HIS A 52 9.45 -8.56 9.99
C HIS A 52 10.05 -7.78 11.16
N SER A 53 10.49 -6.54 10.95
CA SER A 53 11.09 -5.71 11.99
C SER A 53 10.05 -5.25 13.00
N PRO A 54 10.26 -5.53 14.31
CA PRO A 54 9.41 -4.97 15.36
C PRO A 54 9.44 -3.44 15.40
N ALA A 55 10.60 -2.83 15.12
CA ALA A 55 10.76 -1.38 15.09
C ALA A 55 9.93 -0.73 13.97
N VAL A 56 9.99 -1.30 12.75
CA VAL A 56 9.15 -0.85 11.62
C VAL A 56 7.68 -0.98 11.99
N ARG A 57 7.27 -2.14 12.50
CA ARG A 57 5.88 -2.38 12.88
C ARG A 57 5.39 -1.41 13.96
N ALA A 58 6.22 -1.13 14.97
CA ALA A 58 5.86 -0.18 16.02
C ALA A 58 5.64 1.22 15.46
N PHE A 59 6.52 1.68 14.59
CA PHE A 59 6.44 3.00 13.99
C PHE A 59 5.28 3.13 12.99
N GLU A 60 5.11 2.14 12.11
CA GLU A 60 4.01 2.11 11.14
C GLU A 60 2.63 1.86 11.76
N THR A 61 2.55 1.46 13.03
CA THR A 61 1.31 1.39 13.80
C THR A 61 1.15 2.51 14.83
N GLY A 62 2.04 3.53 14.79
CA GLY A 62 1.97 4.71 15.66
C GLY A 62 2.30 4.43 17.13
N ARG A 63 3.01 3.32 17.45
CA ARG A 63 3.34 2.91 18.83
C ARG A 63 4.65 3.45 19.35
N CYS A 64 5.48 4.04 18.50
CA CYS A 64 6.71 4.73 18.90
C CYS A 64 6.89 6.00 18.08
N ASP A 65 7.74 6.89 18.58
CA ASP A 65 8.18 8.09 17.87
C ASP A 65 9.31 7.78 16.86
N ALA A 66 9.65 8.76 16.06
CA ALA A 66 10.65 8.61 14.99
C ALA A 66 12.06 8.36 15.55
N GLU A 67 12.42 8.98 16.65
CA GLU A 67 13.72 8.84 17.30
C GLU A 67 13.92 7.42 17.86
N THR A 68 12.91 6.88 18.54
CA THR A 68 12.88 5.49 19.02
C THR A 68 12.97 4.51 17.86
N PHE A 69 12.15 4.70 16.83
CA PHE A 69 12.18 3.87 15.62
C PHE A 69 13.57 3.83 15.01
N ALA A 70 14.20 5.00 14.82
CA ALA A 70 15.52 5.06 14.19
C ALA A 70 16.59 4.38 15.03
N ALA A 71 16.58 4.59 16.36
CA ALA A 71 17.55 3.98 17.25
C ALA A 71 17.43 2.45 17.25
N GLU A 72 16.21 1.94 17.32
CA GLU A 72 15.93 0.49 17.32
C GLU A 72 16.26 -0.14 15.98
N LEU A 73 15.82 0.45 14.86
CA LEU A 73 16.04 -0.11 13.52
C LEU A 73 17.52 -0.09 13.12
N VAL A 74 18.24 1.00 13.40
CA VAL A 74 19.68 1.09 13.13
C VAL A 74 20.44 0.01 13.90
N ALA A 75 20.07 -0.25 15.16
CA ALA A 75 20.67 -1.31 15.94
C ALA A 75 20.25 -2.71 15.46
N GLU A 76 18.97 -2.93 15.17
CA GLU A 76 18.42 -4.22 14.70
C GLU A 76 19.05 -4.66 13.39
N LEU A 77 19.17 -3.74 12.44
CA LEU A 77 19.74 -4.02 11.12
C LEU A 77 21.25 -3.75 11.05
N GLU A 78 21.88 -3.37 12.16
CA GLU A 78 23.30 -3.00 12.23
C GLU A 78 23.70 -2.04 11.10
N LEU A 79 22.89 -1.01 10.87
CA LEU A 79 23.16 -0.03 9.82
C LEU A 79 24.41 0.78 10.17
N GLY A 80 25.30 0.97 9.23
CA GLY A 80 26.55 1.71 9.43
C GLY A 80 26.38 3.23 9.52
N VAL A 81 25.24 3.72 10.05
CA VAL A 81 24.88 5.15 10.14
C VAL A 81 24.36 5.52 11.50
N ALA A 82 24.45 6.79 11.89
CA ALA A 82 23.82 7.29 13.10
C ALA A 82 22.30 7.36 12.94
N PRO A 83 21.48 7.12 14.01
CA PRO A 83 20.03 7.21 13.93
C PRO A 83 19.49 8.52 13.35
N ALA A 84 20.11 9.66 13.68
CA ALA A 84 19.71 10.96 13.13
C ALA A 84 19.92 11.05 11.62
N ALA A 85 21.05 10.54 11.10
CA ALA A 85 21.33 10.51 9.67
C ALA A 85 20.40 9.53 8.93
N PHE A 86 20.03 8.42 9.58
CA PHE A 86 19.01 7.52 9.06
C PHE A 86 17.67 8.25 8.91
N LEU A 87 17.18 8.96 9.95
CA LEU A 87 15.91 9.70 9.91
C LEU A 87 15.88 10.77 8.83
N GLU A 88 16.95 11.55 8.70
CA GLU A 88 17.06 12.56 7.66
C GLU A 88 16.88 11.96 6.25
N SER A 89 17.54 10.83 6.00
CA SER A 89 17.37 10.09 4.74
C SER A 89 15.98 9.47 4.61
N PHE A 90 15.50 8.81 5.68
CA PHE A 90 14.23 8.10 5.70
C PHE A 90 13.04 9.01 5.37
N ALA A 91 13.00 10.23 5.92
CA ALA A 91 11.96 11.21 5.63
C ALA A 91 11.83 11.54 4.13
N GLY A 92 12.90 11.41 3.37
CA GLY A 92 12.95 11.65 1.93
C GLY A 92 12.57 10.46 1.03
N TRP A 93 12.28 9.28 1.59
CA TRP A 93 12.06 8.09 0.76
C TRP A 93 10.85 8.15 -0.18
N PRO A 94 9.70 8.73 0.16
CA PRO A 94 8.70 9.07 -0.84
C PRO A 94 9.23 10.18 -1.75
N THR A 95 9.43 9.88 -3.04
CA THR A 95 10.07 10.80 -3.99
C THR A 95 9.09 11.54 -4.88
N GLY A 96 7.86 11.08 -5.00
CA GLY A 96 6.79 11.68 -5.78
C GLY A 96 5.79 10.66 -6.26
N LEU A 97 4.72 11.12 -6.89
CA LEU A 97 3.76 10.25 -7.54
C LEU A 97 4.38 9.62 -8.79
N TYR A 98 3.95 8.40 -9.11
CA TYR A 98 4.21 7.86 -10.45
C TYR A 98 3.52 8.74 -11.50
N PRO A 99 4.16 8.99 -12.68
CA PRO A 99 3.49 9.65 -13.80
C PRO A 99 2.20 8.91 -14.17
N GLY A 100 1.12 9.65 -14.42
CA GLY A 100 -0.19 9.08 -14.76
C GLY A 100 -1.09 8.74 -13.56
N THR A 101 -0.65 8.97 -12.31
CA THR A 101 -1.47 8.69 -11.12
C THR A 101 -2.79 9.44 -11.13
N HIS A 102 -2.77 10.74 -11.38
CA HIS A 102 -3.98 11.56 -11.42
C HIS A 102 -4.94 11.13 -12.53
N GLU A 103 -4.39 10.85 -13.71
CA GLU A 103 -5.14 10.41 -14.89
C GLU A 103 -5.81 9.07 -14.64
N LEU A 104 -5.09 8.09 -14.05
CA LEU A 104 -5.66 6.78 -13.73
C LEU A 104 -6.83 6.90 -12.75
N ILE A 105 -6.62 7.63 -11.65
CA ILE A 105 -7.64 7.80 -10.61
C ILE A 105 -8.87 8.55 -11.16
N ALA A 106 -8.69 9.56 -12.02
CA ALA A 106 -9.77 10.29 -12.65
C ALA A 106 -10.63 9.45 -13.60
N ARG A 107 -10.10 8.34 -14.12
CA ARG A 107 -10.84 7.40 -15.01
C ARG A 107 -11.71 6.42 -14.26
N ILE A 108 -11.54 6.27 -12.94
CA ILE A 108 -12.42 5.43 -12.12
C ILE A 108 -13.81 6.08 -12.10
N PRO A 109 -14.88 5.35 -12.47
CA PRO A 109 -16.23 5.89 -12.51
C PRO A 109 -16.66 6.44 -11.15
N ARG A 110 -17.44 7.52 -11.14
CA ARG A 110 -17.87 8.22 -9.91
C ARG A 110 -18.71 7.35 -8.95
N HIS A 111 -19.32 6.28 -9.45
CA HIS A 111 -20.09 5.35 -8.63
C HIS A 111 -19.22 4.28 -7.97
N VAL A 112 -17.93 4.21 -8.30
CA VAL A 112 -16.94 3.34 -7.67
C VAL A 112 -16.16 4.17 -6.66
N THR A 113 -16.21 3.77 -5.40
CA THR A 113 -15.50 4.44 -4.30
C THR A 113 -13.99 4.25 -4.45
N ARG A 114 -13.24 5.33 -4.29
CA ARG A 114 -11.77 5.32 -4.29
C ARG A 114 -11.28 5.37 -2.85
N ALA A 115 -10.59 4.32 -2.45
CA ALA A 115 -10.02 4.21 -1.11
C ALA A 115 -8.53 3.85 -1.18
N LEU A 116 -7.78 4.19 -0.15
CA LEU A 116 -6.40 3.71 0.00
C LEU A 116 -6.20 3.00 1.34
N LEU A 117 -5.29 2.01 1.33
CA LEU A 117 -4.84 1.28 2.52
C LEU A 117 -3.31 1.22 2.49
N SER A 118 -2.65 2.00 3.34
CA SER A 118 -1.20 2.20 3.32
C SER A 118 -0.55 1.84 4.65
N ASN A 119 0.51 1.03 4.57
CA ASN A 119 1.49 0.92 5.64
C ASN A 119 2.43 2.12 5.53
N THR A 120 2.35 3.03 6.49
CA THR A 120 3.10 4.28 6.48
C THR A 120 3.23 4.84 7.90
N ASN A 121 3.81 6.00 8.03
CA ASN A 121 4.20 6.57 9.32
C ASN A 121 4.03 8.10 9.34
N SER A 122 4.25 8.69 10.52
CA SER A 122 4.08 10.12 10.77
C SER A 122 5.07 11.02 10.00
N LEU A 123 6.17 10.48 9.48
CA LEU A 123 7.12 11.26 8.67
C LEU A 123 6.76 11.28 7.18
N HIS A 124 6.26 10.16 6.66
CA HIS A 124 5.97 10.03 5.23
C HIS A 124 4.57 10.51 4.87
N TRP A 125 3.57 10.23 5.73
CA TRP A 125 2.18 10.47 5.39
C TRP A 125 1.85 11.95 5.09
N PRO A 126 2.27 12.95 5.90
CA PRO A 126 1.99 14.35 5.60
C PRO A 126 2.52 14.78 4.23
N ARG A 127 3.68 14.26 3.84
CA ARG A 127 4.26 14.54 2.53
C ARG A 127 3.44 13.94 1.40
N VAL A 128 2.99 12.70 1.55
CA VAL A 128 2.17 12.00 0.57
C VAL A 128 0.78 12.62 0.48
N GLU A 129 0.17 12.92 1.63
CA GLU A 129 -1.18 13.49 1.71
C GLU A 129 -1.25 14.90 1.15
N ASP A 130 -0.37 15.79 1.62
CA ASP A 130 -0.42 17.22 1.37
C ASP A 130 0.49 17.67 0.24
N GLU A 131 1.82 17.35 0.30
CA GLU A 131 2.78 17.85 -0.70
C GLU A 131 2.54 17.21 -2.08
N PHE A 132 2.25 15.90 -2.14
CA PHE A 132 1.92 15.22 -3.39
C PHE A 132 0.44 15.32 -3.74
N GLY A 133 -0.41 15.82 -2.82
CA GLY A 133 -1.83 16.01 -3.03
C GLY A 133 -2.66 14.72 -3.14
N LEU A 134 -2.08 13.58 -2.73
CA LEU A 134 -2.74 12.29 -2.89
C LEU A 134 -4.01 12.19 -2.04
N GLY A 135 -4.03 12.81 -0.85
CA GLY A 135 -5.17 12.78 0.06
C GLY A 135 -6.47 13.30 -0.55
N ALA A 136 -6.39 14.29 -1.46
CA ALA A 136 -7.56 14.86 -2.12
C ALA A 136 -8.20 13.96 -3.20
N LEU A 137 -7.53 12.89 -3.61
CA LEU A 137 -7.99 12.00 -4.68
C LEU A 137 -8.86 10.84 -4.16
N PHE A 138 -8.91 10.63 -2.83
CA PHE A 138 -9.54 9.48 -2.19
C PHE A 138 -10.60 9.89 -1.18
N GLU A 139 -11.76 9.25 -1.25
CA GLU A 139 -12.86 9.44 -0.31
C GLU A 139 -12.52 8.84 1.06
N HIS A 140 -11.82 7.71 1.09
CA HIS A 140 -11.44 6.99 2.31
C HIS A 140 -9.93 6.71 2.34
N ARG A 141 -9.33 6.94 3.50
CA ARG A 141 -7.88 6.79 3.72
C ARG A 141 -7.63 5.98 4.97
N PHE A 142 -7.18 4.73 4.79
CA PHE A 142 -6.81 3.83 5.87
C PHE A 142 -5.28 3.81 6.01
N VAL A 143 -4.80 4.55 6.98
CA VAL A 143 -3.38 4.83 7.16
C VAL A 143 -2.91 4.16 8.46
N SER A 144 -1.95 3.26 8.37
CA SER A 144 -1.62 2.33 9.45
C SER A 144 -1.24 3.02 10.77
N HIS A 145 -0.43 4.08 10.74
CA HIS A 145 -0.02 4.77 11.96
C HIS A 145 -1.15 5.56 12.65
N LEU A 146 -2.25 5.85 11.93
CA LEU A 146 -3.44 6.48 12.50
C LEU A 146 -4.46 5.45 13.00
N THR A 147 -4.56 4.31 12.30
CA THR A 147 -5.53 3.26 12.64
C THR A 147 -4.99 2.23 13.62
N GLY A 148 -3.66 2.14 13.76
CA GLY A 148 -2.97 1.09 14.52
C GLY A 148 -2.99 -0.29 13.85
N ARG A 149 -3.50 -0.38 12.60
CA ARG A 149 -3.65 -1.63 11.83
C ARG A 149 -2.74 -1.61 10.63
N ILE A 150 -2.12 -2.75 10.33
CA ILE A 150 -1.06 -2.85 9.32
C ILE A 150 -1.27 -4.10 8.45
N LYS A 151 -1.11 -3.97 7.14
CA LYS A 151 -1.04 -5.11 6.21
C LYS A 151 0.22 -5.95 6.51
N PRO A 152 0.19 -7.26 6.39
CA PRO A 152 -0.90 -8.12 5.91
C PRO A 152 -1.86 -8.62 7.01
N ASP A 153 -1.89 -8.00 8.19
CA ASP A 153 -2.77 -8.44 9.26
C ASP A 153 -4.23 -8.36 8.82
N ARG A 154 -4.99 -9.38 9.15
CA ARG A 154 -6.39 -9.54 8.75
C ARG A 154 -7.26 -8.37 9.22
N ASP A 155 -7.00 -7.85 10.42
CA ASP A 155 -7.77 -6.76 11.01
C ASP A 155 -7.64 -5.43 10.25
N ALA A 156 -6.58 -5.26 9.43
CA ALA A 156 -6.46 -4.11 8.53
C ALA A 156 -7.52 -4.15 7.43
N PHE A 157 -7.76 -5.32 6.85
CA PHE A 157 -8.77 -5.51 5.80
C PHE A 157 -10.19 -5.53 6.37
N GLU A 158 -10.41 -6.18 7.51
CA GLU A 158 -11.69 -6.17 8.22
C GLU A 158 -12.12 -4.74 8.57
N HIS A 159 -11.18 -3.91 9.04
CA HIS A 159 -11.45 -2.50 9.32
C HIS A 159 -11.88 -1.71 8.07
N VAL A 160 -11.27 -1.97 6.91
CA VAL A 160 -11.70 -1.37 5.63
C VAL A 160 -13.14 -1.77 5.30
N ILE A 161 -13.43 -3.08 5.34
CA ILE A 161 -14.75 -3.64 5.02
C ILE A 161 -15.83 -3.06 5.95
N ASP A 162 -15.58 -3.07 7.25
CA ASP A 162 -16.51 -2.55 8.26
C ASP A 162 -16.75 -1.05 8.10
N SER A 163 -15.68 -0.29 7.82
CA SER A 163 -15.77 1.16 7.66
C SER A 163 -16.52 1.58 6.39
N LEU A 164 -16.39 0.79 5.33
CA LEU A 164 -17.08 1.05 4.06
C LEU A 164 -18.48 0.44 4.03
N GLY A 165 -18.77 -0.54 4.90
CA GLY A 165 -20.06 -1.22 4.96
C GLY A 165 -20.41 -1.95 3.66
N CYS A 166 -19.41 -2.50 2.96
CA CYS A 166 -19.55 -3.14 1.65
C CYS A 166 -19.34 -4.66 1.70
N ASP A 167 -19.77 -5.35 0.65
CA ASP A 167 -19.42 -6.75 0.45
C ASP A 167 -17.91 -6.85 0.16
N PRO A 168 -17.12 -7.65 0.91
CA PRO A 168 -15.72 -7.87 0.63
C PRO A 168 -15.44 -8.21 -0.84
N ALA A 169 -16.29 -9.01 -1.47
CA ALA A 169 -16.17 -9.42 -2.87
C ALA A 169 -16.38 -8.26 -3.87
N SER A 170 -16.91 -7.09 -3.42
CA SER A 170 -17.04 -5.90 -4.25
C SER A 170 -15.82 -4.96 -4.15
N VAL A 171 -14.82 -5.29 -3.33
CA VAL A 171 -13.58 -4.52 -3.18
C VAL A 171 -12.48 -5.11 -4.05
N PHE A 172 -11.83 -4.28 -4.89
CA PHE A 172 -10.68 -4.66 -5.70
C PHE A 172 -9.43 -3.98 -5.16
N PHE A 173 -8.53 -4.76 -4.56
CA PHE A 173 -7.31 -4.29 -3.92
C PHE A 173 -6.10 -4.38 -4.86
N LEU A 174 -5.29 -3.33 -4.89
CA LEU A 174 -4.07 -3.21 -5.68
C LEU A 174 -2.89 -2.93 -4.76
N ASP A 175 -1.88 -3.82 -4.76
CA ASP A 175 -0.70 -3.72 -3.89
C ASP A 175 0.50 -4.36 -4.59
N ASP A 176 1.71 -3.88 -4.34
CA ASP A 176 2.94 -4.41 -4.95
C ASP A 176 3.51 -5.62 -4.20
N ASN A 177 2.98 -5.92 -3.02
CA ASN A 177 3.39 -7.02 -2.17
C ASN A 177 2.38 -8.18 -2.23
N LEU A 178 2.85 -9.34 -2.74
CA LEU A 178 2.04 -10.55 -2.83
C LEU A 178 1.40 -10.96 -1.48
N MET A 179 2.13 -10.82 -0.36
CA MET A 179 1.61 -11.19 0.97
C MET A 179 0.37 -10.37 1.34
N ASN A 180 0.34 -9.08 0.97
CA ASN A 180 -0.81 -8.22 1.22
C ASN A 180 -2.01 -8.62 0.35
N VAL A 181 -1.77 -8.96 -0.92
CA VAL A 181 -2.83 -9.42 -1.83
C VAL A 181 -3.40 -10.77 -1.39
N GLU A 182 -2.55 -11.72 -0.96
CA GLU A 182 -3.00 -12.99 -0.41
C GLU A 182 -3.83 -12.83 0.86
N ALA A 183 -3.43 -11.91 1.76
CA ALA A 183 -4.19 -11.60 2.96
C ALA A 183 -5.54 -10.92 2.63
N ALA A 184 -5.58 -10.04 1.63
CA ALA A 184 -6.82 -9.46 1.12
C ALA A 184 -7.77 -10.54 0.57
N HIS A 185 -7.25 -11.48 -0.23
CA HIS A 185 -8.03 -12.62 -0.72
C HIS A 185 -8.57 -13.49 0.43
N ALA A 186 -7.76 -13.74 1.47
CA ALA A 186 -8.19 -14.47 2.65
C ALA A 186 -9.26 -13.73 3.47
N ALA A 187 -9.33 -12.41 3.35
CA ALA A 187 -10.40 -11.58 3.92
C ALA A 187 -11.64 -11.46 3.01
N GLY A 188 -11.61 -12.07 1.81
CA GLY A 188 -12.71 -12.10 0.85
C GLY A 188 -12.70 -11.02 -0.22
N LEU A 189 -11.67 -10.16 -0.24
CA LEU A 189 -11.51 -9.14 -1.28
C LEU A 189 -11.06 -9.79 -2.61
N GLN A 190 -11.33 -9.11 -3.71
CA GLN A 190 -10.64 -9.34 -4.96
C GLN A 190 -9.35 -8.49 -4.99
N GLY A 191 -8.37 -8.83 -5.82
CA GLY A 191 -7.18 -7.99 -5.90
C GLY A 191 -6.13 -8.54 -6.86
N ALA A 192 -5.11 -7.72 -7.11
CA ALA A 192 -3.99 -8.05 -7.97
C ALA A 192 -2.68 -7.46 -7.42
N VAL A 193 -1.59 -8.19 -7.64
CA VAL A 193 -0.24 -7.66 -7.44
C VAL A 193 0.09 -6.75 -8.61
N VAL A 194 0.44 -5.49 -8.33
CA VAL A 194 0.75 -4.48 -9.35
C VAL A 194 1.87 -3.55 -8.91
N ARG A 195 2.69 -3.10 -9.84
CA ARG A 195 3.76 -2.12 -9.60
C ARG A 195 3.59 -0.92 -10.51
N GLY A 196 3.43 0.26 -9.88
CA GLY A 196 3.21 1.50 -10.61
C GLY A 196 1.89 1.52 -11.40
N ILE A 197 1.75 2.58 -12.18
CA ILE A 197 0.47 2.95 -12.79
C ILE A 197 0.09 2.05 -13.97
N GLU A 198 1.05 1.60 -14.76
CA GLU A 198 0.76 0.79 -15.95
C GLU A 198 0.14 -0.56 -15.59
N GLU A 199 0.70 -1.25 -14.59
CA GLU A 199 0.15 -2.53 -14.12
C GLU A 199 -1.18 -2.34 -13.39
N ALA A 200 -1.31 -1.25 -12.59
CA ALA A 200 -2.57 -0.90 -11.93
C ALA A 200 -3.69 -0.62 -12.95
N GLU A 201 -3.38 0.12 -14.01
CA GLU A 201 -4.32 0.38 -15.11
C GLU A 201 -4.75 -0.92 -15.78
N HIS A 202 -3.79 -1.80 -16.10
CA HIS A 202 -4.08 -3.09 -16.71
C HIS A 202 -5.00 -3.93 -15.82
N ALA A 203 -4.72 -4.01 -14.52
CA ALA A 203 -5.53 -4.75 -13.57
C ALA A 203 -6.95 -4.20 -13.46
N LEU A 204 -7.13 -2.88 -13.41
CA LEU A 204 -8.44 -2.23 -13.37
C LEU A 204 -9.26 -2.45 -14.66
N ARG A 205 -8.60 -2.47 -15.82
CA ARG A 205 -9.24 -2.85 -17.10
C ARG A 205 -9.71 -4.30 -17.08
N HIS A 206 -8.87 -5.20 -16.61
CA HIS A 206 -9.20 -6.63 -16.52
C HIS A 206 -10.35 -6.89 -15.53
N ALA A 207 -10.40 -6.17 -14.43
CA ALA A 207 -11.49 -6.21 -13.46
C ALA A 207 -12.79 -5.52 -13.96
N GLY A 208 -12.77 -4.89 -15.12
CA GLY A 208 -13.93 -4.20 -15.69
C GLY A 208 -14.28 -2.88 -14.99
N VAL A 209 -13.36 -2.31 -14.20
CA VAL A 209 -13.58 -1.03 -13.50
C VAL A 209 -13.48 0.15 -14.44
N ILE A 210 -12.49 0.12 -15.35
CA ILE A 210 -12.30 1.18 -16.36
C ILE A 210 -12.39 0.60 -17.77
N SER A 211 -12.82 1.43 -18.74
CA SER A 211 -12.99 1.00 -20.12
C SER A 211 -11.67 0.69 -20.82
N ASN A 212 -11.72 -0.19 -21.84
CA ASN A 212 -10.58 -0.52 -22.69
C ASN A 212 -10.29 0.56 -23.75
N GLU A 213 -11.14 1.58 -23.88
CA GLU A 213 -10.91 2.65 -24.86
C GLU A 213 -9.75 3.54 -24.38
N VAL A 214 -8.74 3.66 -25.23
CA VAL A 214 -7.67 4.66 -25.10
C VAL A 214 -8.27 5.96 -25.61
N LEU A 215 -8.37 6.99 -24.79
CA LEU A 215 -8.75 8.33 -25.21
C LEU A 215 -7.70 8.95 -26.12
#